data_018ec73b4558534f25a04063568f93d5
#
_entry.id   018ec73b4558534f25a04063568f93d5
#
_cell.length_a   1.000
_cell.length_b   1.000
_cell.length_c   1.000
_cell.angle_alpha   90.00
_cell.angle_beta   90.00
_cell.angle_gamma   90.00
#
_symmetry.space_group_name_H-M   'P 1'
#
loop_
_entity.id
_entity.type
_entity.pdbx_description
1 polymer ?
#
loop_
_entity_poly.entity_id
_entity_poly.type
_entity_poly.pdbx_seq_one_letter_code
_entity_poly.pdbx_strand_id
1 'polypeptide(L)'
;MKNTNNKGFTLIELIMVTIILGILAAVAIPRYMASVQKAEEAAEDAVLSSITAGLQTYATEKLMDNGRASWPDNPWDALETKPAGYATTDADAAGDGQWRFKASTANITHMRNEGTVVHWDYTKGTNSGGNTDAVGSMGVREAGAGD
;
A
#
# COMPACT_ATOMS: atom_id res chain seq x y z
N MET A 1 -38.59 -11.35 -51.30
CA MET A 1 -37.23 -11.71 -50.84
C MET A 1 -36.49 -10.42 -50.50
N LYS A 2 -36.19 -10.14 -49.21
CA LYS A 2 -35.41 -8.97 -48.78
C LYS A 2 -33.91 -9.29 -48.95
N ASN A 3 -33.24 -8.65 -49.88
CA ASN A 3 -31.78 -8.73 -50.04
C ASN A 3 -31.15 -7.93 -48.90
N THR A 4 -30.63 -8.61 -47.90
CA THR A 4 -29.80 -8.02 -46.83
C THR A 4 -28.41 -7.85 -47.44
N ASN A 5 -28.05 -6.64 -47.85
CA ASN A 5 -26.68 -6.27 -48.22
C ASN A 5 -25.78 -6.39 -46.97
N ASN A 6 -25.20 -7.54 -46.73
CA ASN A 6 -24.09 -7.73 -45.77
C ASN A 6 -22.85 -7.09 -46.35
N LYS A 7 -22.63 -5.79 -46.05
CA LYS A 7 -21.39 -5.11 -46.36
C LYS A 7 -20.36 -5.56 -45.29
N GLY A 8 -19.44 -6.44 -45.69
CA GLY A 8 -18.30 -6.82 -44.88
C GLY A 8 -17.26 -5.69 -44.82
N PHE A 9 -16.43 -5.66 -43.77
CA PHE A 9 -15.30 -4.74 -43.69
C PHE A 9 -14.23 -5.09 -44.73
N THR A 10 -13.60 -4.06 -45.27
CA THR A 10 -12.43 -4.27 -46.14
C THR A 10 -11.18 -4.52 -45.30
N LEU A 11 -10.21 -5.24 -45.87
CA LEU A 11 -8.94 -5.51 -45.20
C LEU A 11 -8.19 -4.22 -44.85
N ILE A 12 -8.28 -3.21 -45.71
CA ILE A 12 -7.63 -1.90 -45.48
C ILE A 12 -8.27 -1.15 -44.30
N GLU A 13 -9.59 -1.20 -44.14
CA GLU A 13 -10.28 -0.59 -42.99
C GLU A 13 -9.82 -1.22 -41.67
N LEU A 14 -9.67 -2.57 -41.65
CA LEU A 14 -9.19 -3.27 -40.46
C LEU A 14 -7.73 -2.87 -40.13
N ILE A 15 -6.85 -2.81 -41.13
CA ILE A 15 -5.46 -2.44 -40.93
C ILE A 15 -5.34 -1.00 -40.44
N MET A 16 -6.09 -0.05 -41.01
CA MET A 16 -6.08 1.34 -40.57
C MET A 16 -6.56 1.50 -39.13
N VAL A 17 -7.61 0.83 -38.75
CA VAL A 17 -8.11 0.84 -37.35
C VAL A 17 -7.07 0.26 -36.38
N THR A 18 -6.45 -0.85 -36.69
CA THR A 18 -5.43 -1.45 -35.82
C THR A 18 -4.19 -0.59 -35.65
N ILE A 19 -3.76 0.13 -36.72
CA ILE A 19 -2.64 1.08 -36.63
C ILE A 19 -3.01 2.25 -35.72
N ILE A 20 -4.20 2.84 -35.89
CA ILE A 20 -4.66 3.97 -35.06
C ILE A 20 -4.79 3.55 -33.60
N LEU A 21 -5.40 2.39 -33.33
CA LEU A 21 -5.50 1.85 -31.96
C LEU A 21 -4.13 1.58 -31.35
N GLY A 22 -3.17 1.06 -32.12
CA GLY A 22 -1.80 0.83 -31.67
C GLY A 22 -1.10 2.13 -31.24
N ILE A 23 -1.24 3.20 -32.02
CA ILE A 23 -0.67 4.51 -31.68
C ILE A 23 -1.34 5.09 -30.42
N LEU A 24 -2.66 5.02 -30.32
CA LEU A 24 -3.38 5.50 -29.14
C LEU A 24 -3.01 4.71 -27.88
N ALA A 25 -2.91 3.38 -27.98
CA ALA A 25 -2.52 2.52 -26.88
C ALA A 25 -1.10 2.82 -26.39
N ALA A 26 -0.15 3.06 -27.33
CA ALA A 26 1.23 3.39 -26.97
C ALA A 26 1.37 4.66 -26.10
N VAL A 27 0.44 5.61 -26.22
CA VAL A 27 0.41 6.84 -25.42
C VAL A 27 -0.43 6.65 -24.15
N ALA A 28 -1.55 5.93 -24.25
CA ALA A 28 -2.51 5.78 -23.15
C ALA A 28 -2.01 4.87 -22.02
N ILE A 29 -1.35 3.75 -22.36
CA ILE A 29 -0.91 2.76 -21.38
C ILE A 29 0.07 3.34 -20.36
N PRO A 30 1.18 4.03 -20.74
CA PRO A 30 2.11 4.58 -19.75
C PRO A 30 1.46 5.61 -18.81
N ARG A 31 0.55 6.42 -19.34
CA ARG A 31 -0.19 7.41 -18.53
C ARG A 31 -1.13 6.74 -17.54
N TYR A 32 -1.78 5.67 -17.95
CA TYR A 32 -2.67 4.90 -17.08
C TYR A 32 -1.87 4.25 -15.93
N MET A 33 -0.73 3.62 -16.24
CA MET A 33 0.14 3.00 -15.23
C MET A 33 0.63 4.04 -14.20
N ALA A 34 1.05 5.21 -14.64
CA ALA A 34 1.44 6.29 -13.72
C ALA A 34 0.28 6.76 -12.81
N SER A 35 -0.95 6.72 -13.30
CA SER A 35 -2.13 7.04 -12.48
C SER A 35 -2.43 5.95 -11.44
N VAL A 36 -2.26 4.68 -11.81
CA VAL A 36 -2.42 3.54 -10.91
C VAL A 36 -1.40 3.61 -9.77
N GLN A 37 -0.12 3.84 -10.08
CA GLN A 37 0.94 3.99 -9.07
C GLN A 37 0.62 5.10 -8.07
N LYS A 38 0.18 6.27 -8.54
CA LYS A 38 -0.22 7.36 -7.64
C LYS A 38 -1.43 7.02 -6.77
N ALA A 39 -2.37 6.24 -7.29
CA ALA A 39 -3.52 5.78 -6.51
C ALA A 39 -3.10 4.79 -5.41
N GLU A 40 -2.17 3.88 -5.72
CA GLU A 40 -1.59 2.96 -4.73
C GLU A 40 -0.82 3.72 -3.66
N GLU A 41 0.02 4.70 -4.04
CA GLU A 41 0.72 5.57 -3.10
C GLU A 41 -0.23 6.31 -2.16
N ALA A 42 -1.31 6.86 -2.69
CA ALA A 42 -2.31 7.55 -1.86
C ALA A 42 -3.04 6.59 -0.90
N ALA A 43 -3.31 5.35 -1.34
CA ALA A 43 -3.91 4.33 -0.50
C ALA A 43 -2.94 3.90 0.63
N GLU A 44 -1.66 3.73 0.32
CA GLU A 44 -0.61 3.45 1.30
C GLU A 44 -0.52 4.56 2.34
N ASP A 45 -0.48 5.82 1.91
CA ASP A 45 -0.42 6.98 2.82
C ASP A 45 -1.63 7.04 3.75
N ALA A 46 -2.82 6.67 3.27
CA ALA A 46 -4.01 6.58 4.11
C ALA A 46 -3.89 5.49 5.18
N VAL A 47 -3.34 4.33 4.84
CA VAL A 47 -3.09 3.24 5.79
C VAL A 47 -2.06 3.68 6.84
N LEU A 48 -0.95 4.28 6.43
CA LEU A 48 0.09 4.79 7.34
C LEU A 48 -0.46 5.86 8.28
N SER A 49 -1.30 6.76 7.77
CA SER A 49 -1.97 7.78 8.59
C SER A 49 -2.89 7.14 9.64
N SER A 50 -3.59 6.09 9.27
CA SER A 50 -4.44 5.32 10.19
C SER A 50 -3.62 4.62 11.28
N ILE A 51 -2.48 4.01 10.92
CA ILE A 51 -1.56 3.41 11.90
C ILE A 51 -1.04 4.48 12.85
N THR A 52 -0.59 5.61 12.35
CA THR A 52 -0.06 6.71 13.18
C THR A 52 -1.11 7.21 14.17
N ALA A 53 -2.34 7.43 13.71
CA ALA A 53 -3.45 7.81 14.59
C ALA A 53 -3.77 6.72 15.62
N GLY A 54 -3.78 5.45 15.21
CA GLY A 54 -3.98 4.31 16.09
C GLY A 54 -2.91 4.20 17.17
N LEU A 55 -1.64 4.41 16.82
CA LEU A 55 -0.53 4.41 17.79
C LEU A 55 -0.71 5.49 18.86
N GLN A 56 -1.18 6.68 18.49
CA GLN A 56 -1.46 7.77 19.43
C GLN A 56 -2.64 7.43 20.36
N THR A 57 -3.70 6.83 19.82
CA THR A 57 -4.84 6.37 20.61
C THR A 57 -4.41 5.27 21.59
N TYR A 58 -3.70 4.27 21.11
CA TYR A 58 -3.17 3.17 21.93
C TYR A 58 -2.29 3.68 23.08
N ALA A 59 -1.37 4.61 22.78
CA ALA A 59 -0.51 5.20 23.80
C ALA A 59 -1.29 5.99 24.84
N THR A 60 -2.36 6.69 24.44
CA THR A 60 -3.24 7.44 25.34
C THR A 60 -4.04 6.51 26.24
N GLU A 61 -4.58 5.42 25.71
CA GLU A 61 -5.28 4.40 26.50
C GLU A 61 -4.35 3.77 27.54
N LYS A 62 -3.13 3.40 27.12
CA LYS A 62 -2.12 2.87 28.06
C LYS A 62 -1.71 3.86 29.13
N LEU A 63 -1.66 5.14 28.79
CA LEU A 63 -1.42 6.21 29.76
C LEU A 63 -2.54 6.29 30.81
N MET A 64 -3.80 6.17 30.38
CA MET A 64 -4.96 6.19 31.28
C MET A 64 -5.01 4.93 32.18
N ASP A 65 -4.71 3.76 31.62
CA ASP A 65 -4.78 2.49 32.34
C ASP A 65 -3.62 2.29 33.31
N ASN A 66 -2.41 2.65 32.91
CA ASN A 66 -1.18 2.31 33.61
C ASN A 66 -0.38 3.52 34.12
N GLY A 67 -0.87 4.74 33.85
CA GLY A 67 -0.16 5.97 34.21
C GLY A 67 1.06 6.27 33.34
N ARG A 68 1.30 5.50 32.28
CA ARG A 68 2.41 5.67 31.34
C ARG A 68 2.00 5.31 29.91
N ALA A 69 2.42 6.12 28.94
CA ALA A 69 2.27 5.79 27.53
C ALA A 69 3.15 4.57 27.17
N SER A 70 2.64 3.70 26.33
CA SER A 70 3.41 2.61 25.74
C SER A 70 2.89 2.31 24.33
N TRP A 71 3.72 1.69 23.51
CA TRP A 71 3.41 1.38 22.12
C TRP A 71 3.51 -0.13 21.89
N PRO A 72 2.72 -0.70 20.98
CA PRO A 72 2.73 -2.13 20.71
C PRO A 72 4.03 -2.57 20.01
N ASP A 73 4.37 -3.85 20.13
CA ASP A 73 5.49 -4.44 19.36
C ASP A 73 5.18 -4.53 17.88
N ASN A 74 3.93 -4.78 17.54
CA ASN A 74 3.44 -4.78 16.18
C ASN A 74 2.53 -3.55 15.98
N PRO A 75 2.88 -2.61 15.08
CA PRO A 75 2.08 -1.40 14.88
C PRO A 75 0.64 -1.66 14.41
N TRP A 76 0.37 -2.82 13.81
CA TRP A 76 -0.98 -3.22 13.44
C TRP A 76 -1.90 -3.48 14.64
N ASP A 77 -1.36 -3.76 15.82
CA ASP A 77 -2.15 -3.95 17.03
C ASP A 77 -2.77 -2.65 17.56
N ALA A 78 -2.30 -1.52 17.07
CA ALA A 78 -2.90 -0.21 17.31
C ALA A 78 -4.17 0.05 16.48
N LEU A 79 -4.50 -0.81 15.53
CA LEU A 79 -5.69 -0.69 14.69
C LEU A 79 -6.75 -1.73 15.08
N GLU A 80 -7.97 -1.26 15.28
CA GLU A 80 -9.13 -2.14 15.45
C GLU A 80 -9.46 -2.88 14.15
N THR A 81 -9.41 -2.20 13.02
CA THR A 81 -9.65 -2.77 11.69
C THR A 81 -8.38 -2.74 10.86
N LYS A 82 -7.92 -3.90 10.41
CA LYS A 82 -6.75 -4.04 9.54
C LYS A 82 -7.14 -3.85 8.07
N PRO A 83 -6.24 -3.35 7.21
CA PRO A 83 -6.54 -3.22 5.78
C PRO A 83 -6.74 -4.58 5.10
N ALA A 84 -7.43 -4.57 3.96
CA ALA A 84 -7.52 -5.75 3.11
C ALA A 84 -6.10 -6.22 2.73
N GLY A 85 -5.89 -7.53 2.66
CA GLY A 85 -4.58 -8.12 2.34
C GLY A 85 -3.63 -8.24 3.54
N TYR A 86 -3.98 -7.72 4.73
CA TYR A 86 -3.17 -7.94 5.92
C TYR A 86 -3.17 -9.41 6.35
N ALA A 87 -2.01 -9.92 6.71
CA ALA A 87 -1.88 -11.18 7.41
C ALA A 87 -0.77 -11.12 8.47
N THR A 88 -0.91 -11.96 9.49
CA THR A 88 -0.08 -11.97 10.70
C THR A 88 1.25 -12.72 10.53
N THR A 89 1.57 -13.21 9.33
CA THR A 89 2.82 -13.92 9.08
C THR A 89 4.00 -12.98 9.24
N ASP A 90 4.98 -13.38 10.05
CA ASP A 90 6.26 -12.67 10.23
C ASP A 90 7.15 -12.88 8.99
N ALA A 91 6.87 -12.12 7.95
CA ALA A 91 7.55 -12.17 6.65
C ALA A 91 7.26 -10.89 5.88
N ASP A 92 7.98 -10.69 4.78
CA ASP A 92 7.68 -9.62 3.85
C ASP A 92 6.44 -9.91 3.01
N ALA A 93 5.80 -8.86 2.48
CA ALA A 93 4.70 -9.02 1.55
C ALA A 93 5.19 -9.71 0.26
N ALA A 94 4.50 -10.76 -0.16
CA ALA A 94 4.91 -11.61 -1.28
C ALA A 94 3.79 -11.81 -2.34
N GLY A 95 2.68 -11.13 -2.22
CA GLY A 95 1.56 -11.15 -3.18
C GLY A 95 0.89 -9.80 -3.30
N ASP A 96 0.28 -9.56 -4.45
CA ASP A 96 -0.36 -8.28 -4.80
C ASP A 96 -1.35 -7.83 -3.72
N GLY A 97 -1.23 -6.59 -3.30
CA GLY A 97 -2.07 -5.98 -2.28
C GLY A 97 -1.85 -6.49 -0.86
N GLN A 98 -0.82 -7.31 -0.63
CA GLN A 98 -0.54 -7.84 0.71
C GLN A 98 0.18 -6.81 1.59
N TRP A 99 -0.24 -6.80 2.86
CA TRP A 99 0.39 -6.07 3.94
C TRP A 99 0.96 -7.05 4.97
N ARG A 100 2.19 -6.83 5.39
CA ARG A 100 2.88 -7.65 6.39
C ARG A 100 3.63 -6.77 7.38
N PHE A 101 3.90 -7.34 8.55
CA PHE A 101 4.85 -6.79 9.50
C PHE A 101 5.90 -7.86 9.80
N LYS A 102 7.16 -7.49 9.64
CA LYS A 102 8.32 -8.34 9.92
C LYS A 102 8.96 -7.88 11.22
N ALA A 103 8.79 -8.67 12.26
CA ALA A 103 9.23 -8.31 13.62
C ALA A 103 10.76 -8.22 13.74
N SER A 104 11.49 -9.02 12.97
CA SER A 104 12.97 -9.05 13.00
C SER A 104 13.62 -7.75 12.54
N THR A 105 13.00 -7.05 11.60
CA THR A 105 13.48 -5.77 11.05
C THR A 105 12.60 -4.59 11.49
N ALA A 106 11.48 -4.87 12.17
CA ALA A 106 10.46 -3.89 12.55
C ALA A 106 9.88 -3.11 11.36
N ASN A 107 9.71 -3.77 10.20
CA ASN A 107 9.23 -3.15 8.98
C ASN A 107 7.80 -3.56 8.65
N ILE A 108 6.97 -2.60 8.23
CA ILE A 108 5.75 -2.88 7.49
C ILE A 108 6.10 -2.94 6.02
N THR A 109 5.68 -4.00 5.33
CA THR A 109 5.86 -4.17 3.90
C THR A 109 4.51 -4.23 3.19
N HIS A 110 4.44 -3.67 2.00
CA HIS A 110 3.31 -3.74 1.09
C HIS A 110 3.79 -4.12 -0.31
N MET A 111 3.11 -5.08 -0.95
CA MET A 111 3.35 -5.41 -2.35
C MET A 111 2.25 -4.79 -3.22
N ARG A 112 2.66 -3.95 -4.16
CA ARG A 112 1.79 -3.33 -5.16
C ARG A 112 1.43 -4.32 -6.26
N ASN A 113 0.33 -4.05 -6.98
CA ASN A 113 -0.18 -4.92 -8.04
C ASN A 113 0.82 -5.20 -9.19
N GLU A 114 1.85 -4.41 -9.35
CA GLU A 114 2.94 -4.62 -10.31
C GLU A 114 4.11 -5.46 -9.76
N GLY A 115 3.96 -6.05 -8.57
CA GLY A 115 4.98 -6.85 -7.90
C GLY A 115 6.10 -6.03 -7.25
N THR A 116 5.96 -4.71 -7.15
CA THR A 116 6.91 -3.84 -6.44
C THR A 116 6.62 -3.87 -4.95
N VAL A 117 7.63 -4.18 -4.14
CA VAL A 117 7.54 -4.12 -2.68
C VAL A 117 8.04 -2.77 -2.20
N VAL A 118 7.32 -2.20 -1.24
CA VAL A 118 7.72 -1.00 -0.49
C VAL A 118 7.64 -1.29 1.00
N HIS A 119 8.42 -0.59 1.79
CA HIS A 119 8.42 -0.75 3.24
C HIS A 119 8.47 0.58 3.99
N TRP A 120 8.14 0.51 5.27
CA TRP A 120 8.22 1.58 6.26
C TRP A 120 8.73 1.01 7.56
N ASP A 121 9.75 1.63 8.11
CA ASP A 121 10.30 1.25 9.39
C ASP A 121 9.38 1.67 10.52
N TYR A 122 9.12 0.79 11.44
CA TYR A 122 8.43 1.09 12.67
C TYR A 122 9.42 1.29 13.81
N THR A 123 9.49 2.49 14.35
CA THR A 123 10.24 2.75 15.57
C THR A 123 9.28 2.71 16.76
N LYS A 124 9.41 1.67 17.57
CA LYS A 124 8.64 1.55 18.82
C LYS A 124 9.06 2.65 19.78
N GLY A 125 8.07 3.32 20.37
CA GLY A 125 8.32 4.31 21.41
C GLY A 125 8.91 3.70 22.69
N THR A 126 9.54 4.51 23.50
CA THR A 126 10.11 4.11 24.80
C THR A 126 9.16 4.43 25.95
N ASN A 127 9.31 3.73 27.05
CA ASN A 127 8.47 3.85 28.25
C ASN A 127 9.34 3.81 29.52
N SER A 128 10.35 4.68 29.58
CA SER A 128 11.23 4.79 30.73
C SER A 128 10.68 5.70 31.84
N GLY A 129 9.66 6.49 31.53
CA GLY A 129 9.06 7.48 32.42
C GLY A 129 9.81 8.79 32.51
N GLY A 130 10.71 9.04 31.53
CA GLY A 130 11.45 10.29 31.42
C GLY A 130 10.86 11.24 30.35
N ASN A 131 11.24 12.51 30.42
CA ASN A 131 10.86 13.51 29.42
C ASN A 131 11.49 13.28 28.04
N THR A 132 12.36 12.28 27.93
CA THR A 132 13.07 11.90 26.69
C THR A 132 12.54 10.63 26.07
N ASP A 133 11.40 10.11 26.55
CA ASP A 133 10.78 8.94 25.98
C ASP A 133 10.39 9.21 24.52
N ALA A 134 10.83 8.35 23.62
CA ALA A 134 10.53 8.43 22.20
C ALA A 134 9.07 8.02 21.94
N VAL A 135 8.39 8.71 21.06
CA VAL A 135 7.03 8.39 20.60
C VAL A 135 7.15 7.30 19.52
N GLY A 136 6.27 6.31 19.56
CA GLY A 136 6.16 5.33 18.49
C GLY A 136 5.83 6.01 17.15
N SER A 137 6.60 5.72 16.11
CA SER A 137 6.49 6.42 14.82
C SER A 137 6.74 5.48 13.64
N MET A 138 6.19 5.87 12.51
CA MET A 138 6.45 5.24 11.21
C MET A 138 7.47 6.08 10.44
N GLY A 139 8.41 5.41 9.80
CA GLY A 139 9.39 6.00 8.88
C GLY A 139 8.78 6.45 7.56
N VAL A 140 9.63 6.89 6.66
CA VAL A 140 9.26 7.23 5.28
C VAL A 140 9.12 5.98 4.43
N ARG A 141 8.43 6.10 3.27
CA ARG A 141 8.33 5.02 2.29
C ARG A 141 9.68 4.78 1.63
N GLU A 142 10.11 3.53 1.62
CA GLU A 142 11.33 3.08 0.96
C GLU A 142 11.06 1.92 0.02
N ALA A 143 11.87 1.79 -1.04
CA ALA A 143 11.73 0.70 -2.00
C ALA A 143 12.36 -0.59 -1.46
N GLY A 144 11.74 -1.73 -1.77
CA GLY A 144 12.19 -3.04 -1.32
C GLY A 144 11.55 -3.49 -0.02
N ALA A 145 11.98 -4.65 0.48
CA ALA A 145 11.42 -5.27 1.67
C ALA A 145 12.03 -4.76 3.00
N GLY A 146 13.07 -3.96 2.94
CA GLY A 146 13.86 -3.55 4.10
C GLY A 146 14.86 -4.64 4.56
N ASP A 147 15.92 -4.23 5.20
CA ASP A 147 16.98 -5.13 5.71
C ASP A 147 16.67 -5.63 7.13
#